data_cf7e3f278f9fd4cf45b0a235dd0cac63
#
_entry.id   cf7e3f278f9fd4cf45b0a235dd0cac63
#
_cell.length_a   1.000
_cell.length_b   1.000
_cell.length_c   1.000
_cell.angle_alpha   90.00
_cell.angle_beta   90.00
_cell.angle_gamma   90.00
#
_symmetry.space_group_name_H-M   'P 1'
#
loop_
_entity.id
_entity.type
_entity.pdbx_description
1 polymer ?
#
loop_
_entity_poly.entity_id
_entity_poly.type
_entity_poly.pdbx_seq_one_letter_code
_entity_poly.pdbx_strand_id
1 'polypeptide(L)'
;MKIKLRLYTKLMLLIIGVVTVSISVIISFVTSWTTENIEEKAKTNIMNVANMVANSDEVIEALKKEDPDKKIGPYIDRYLKSLDQIEYIIVADTKEKRYSHPNPKRIGEKFVGGDDLRVLKNGESYISIASGTMGTALRAFVPIYDDAKREIGFVSVGTLTKSIDEAKRTAILYILGIAGGGLLIGGIGAFILSSNIKKTLMGLEPDEITKMYNEKMGIIDAIHEGLIAVDSHGKVTLINDSAWNIIDTKNYDTKEDVIGKDIEEVFITTNLKTVIDTGEPEFDREQKINNTVILTNRVPIKDREKIVGAIATFRDKTEIRRMAEELTGIKKMAWSLRAQNHEFMNKLHTISGLIQLEEYDEALNFISEIAKVRNDISNIVTKNIKEPSISAILLAKYNKAEESRIKLV
;
A
#
# COMPACT_ATOMS: atom_id res chain seq x y z
N MET A 1 6.05 21.00 14.97
CA MET A 1 4.79 20.48 14.40
C MET A 1 5.12 19.70 13.12
N LYS A 2 5.12 18.36 13.14
CA LYS A 2 5.37 17.55 11.92
C LYS A 2 4.12 17.64 11.05
N ILE A 3 4.21 18.30 9.92
CA ILE A 3 3.13 18.34 8.92
C ILE A 3 2.95 16.90 8.41
N LYS A 4 1.84 16.25 8.81
CA LYS A 4 1.50 14.89 8.35
C LYS A 4 0.96 15.03 6.91
N LEU A 5 1.86 14.95 5.93
CA LEU A 5 1.47 14.96 4.52
C LEU A 5 0.62 13.72 4.21
N ARG A 6 -0.44 13.90 3.43
CA ARG A 6 -1.29 12.81 2.96
C ARG A 6 -0.54 11.89 2.00
N LEU A 7 -0.93 10.61 1.96
CA LEU A 7 -0.26 9.58 1.14
C LEU A 7 -0.12 10.01 -0.32
N TYR A 8 -1.19 10.55 -0.92
CA TYR A 8 -1.17 10.97 -2.31
C TYR A 8 -0.16 12.10 -2.57
N THR A 9 0.02 13.04 -1.61
CA THR A 9 1.01 14.11 -1.70
C THR A 9 2.43 13.57 -1.59
N LYS A 10 2.66 12.60 -0.68
CA LYS A 10 3.96 11.92 -0.53
C LYS A 10 4.35 11.19 -1.81
N LEU A 11 3.41 10.44 -2.40
CA LEU A 11 3.64 9.71 -3.65
C LEU A 11 3.92 10.67 -4.82
N MET A 12 3.14 11.73 -4.94
CA MET A 12 3.35 12.74 -5.98
C MET A 12 4.74 13.39 -5.87
N LEU A 13 5.14 13.81 -4.64
CA LEU A 13 6.46 14.40 -4.40
C LEU A 13 7.59 13.40 -4.65
N LEU A 14 7.41 12.13 -4.28
CA LEU A 14 8.40 11.09 -4.53
C LEU A 14 8.60 10.86 -6.03
N ILE A 15 7.52 10.73 -6.80
CA ILE A 15 7.62 10.51 -8.26
C ILE A 15 8.27 11.72 -8.93
N ILE A 16 7.83 12.95 -8.60
CA ILE A 16 8.41 14.17 -9.14
C ILE A 16 9.89 14.26 -8.76
N GLY A 17 10.26 13.93 -7.52
CA GLY A 17 11.65 13.90 -7.06
C GLY A 17 12.51 12.92 -7.86
N VAL A 18 12.05 11.68 -8.02
CA VAL A 18 12.76 10.66 -8.82
C VAL A 18 12.92 11.10 -10.28
N VAL A 19 11.84 11.61 -10.91
CA VAL A 19 11.87 12.09 -12.30
C VAL A 19 12.86 13.25 -12.43
N THR A 20 12.82 14.21 -11.50
CA THR A 20 13.72 15.38 -11.53
C THR A 20 15.18 14.99 -11.40
N VAL A 21 15.50 14.08 -10.46
CA VAL A 21 16.87 13.58 -10.28
C VAL A 21 17.33 12.81 -11.51
N SER A 22 16.50 11.92 -12.04
CA SER A 22 16.84 11.14 -13.24
C SER A 22 17.10 12.03 -14.45
N ILE A 23 16.23 13.01 -14.71
CA ILE A 23 16.40 13.96 -15.82
C ILE A 23 17.65 14.82 -15.61
N SER A 24 17.93 15.28 -14.38
CA SER A 24 19.13 16.10 -14.08
C SER A 24 20.44 15.33 -14.36
N VAL A 25 20.51 14.04 -14.02
CA VAL A 25 21.67 13.21 -14.33
C VAL A 25 21.83 13.03 -15.83
N ILE A 26 20.72 12.76 -16.54
CA ILE A 26 20.75 12.63 -18.01
C ILE A 26 21.16 13.93 -18.69
N ILE A 27 20.60 15.07 -18.28
CA ILE A 27 20.97 16.39 -18.82
C ILE A 27 22.46 16.64 -18.63
N SER A 28 23.00 16.42 -17.42
CA SER A 28 24.41 16.64 -17.12
C SER A 28 25.30 15.82 -18.07
N PHE A 29 25.00 14.54 -18.22
CA PHE A 29 25.77 13.66 -19.09
C PHE A 29 25.65 14.05 -20.57
N VAL A 30 24.40 14.23 -21.06
CA VAL A 30 24.16 14.56 -22.48
C VAL A 30 24.77 15.92 -22.85
N THR A 31 24.67 16.92 -21.96
CA THR A 31 25.26 18.23 -22.21
C THR A 31 26.78 18.16 -22.29
N SER A 32 27.43 17.48 -21.34
CA SER A 32 28.87 17.30 -21.36
C SER A 32 29.33 16.57 -22.63
N TRP A 33 28.70 15.44 -22.93
CA TRP A 33 29.01 14.66 -24.13
C TRP A 33 28.80 15.45 -25.45
N THR A 34 27.67 16.18 -25.55
CA THR A 34 27.33 16.95 -26.76
C THR A 34 28.31 18.12 -26.98
N THR A 35 28.66 18.84 -25.90
CA THR A 35 29.58 19.99 -26.00
C THR A 35 30.99 19.54 -26.39
N GLU A 36 31.46 18.42 -25.81
CA GLU A 36 32.75 17.81 -26.18
C GLU A 36 32.72 17.31 -27.62
N ASN A 37 31.67 16.65 -28.05
CA ASN A 37 31.52 16.11 -29.40
C ASN A 37 31.46 17.21 -30.47
N ILE A 38 30.83 18.38 -30.19
CA ILE A 38 30.82 19.53 -31.08
C ILE A 38 32.26 20.04 -31.30
N GLU A 39 33.02 20.16 -30.22
CA GLU A 39 34.40 20.66 -30.29
C GLU A 39 35.32 19.68 -31.01
N GLU A 40 35.27 18.40 -30.71
CA GLU A 40 36.06 17.36 -31.37
C GLU A 40 35.73 17.22 -32.86
N LYS A 41 34.42 17.33 -33.21
CA LYS A 41 34.03 17.37 -34.62
C LYS A 41 34.58 18.60 -35.35
N ALA A 42 34.54 19.77 -34.71
CA ALA A 42 35.13 20.99 -35.30
C ALA A 42 36.65 20.81 -35.53
N LYS A 43 37.38 20.28 -34.54
CA LYS A 43 38.84 19.97 -34.69
C LYS A 43 39.10 19.00 -35.85
N THR A 44 38.34 17.92 -35.90
CA THR A 44 38.49 16.91 -36.96
C THR A 44 38.14 17.49 -38.34
N ASN A 45 37.06 18.30 -38.43
CA ASN A 45 36.64 18.89 -39.70
C ASN A 45 37.66 19.86 -40.27
N ILE A 46 38.19 20.79 -39.43
CA ILE A 46 39.21 21.77 -39.91
C ILE A 46 40.52 21.03 -40.30
N MET A 47 40.91 19.98 -39.57
CA MET A 47 42.10 19.19 -39.89
C MET A 47 41.94 18.46 -41.22
N ASN A 48 40.79 17.79 -41.43
CA ASN A 48 40.49 17.09 -42.67
C ASN A 48 40.49 17.99 -43.88
N VAL A 49 39.88 19.22 -43.77
CA VAL A 49 39.87 20.18 -44.84
C VAL A 49 41.27 20.74 -45.07
N ALA A 50 42.05 21.01 -44.03
CA ALA A 50 43.43 21.48 -44.18
C ALA A 50 44.31 20.45 -44.91
N ASN A 51 44.16 19.12 -44.54
CA ASN A 51 44.85 18.07 -45.25
C ASN A 51 44.42 17.92 -46.71
N MET A 52 43.11 18.04 -46.99
CA MET A 52 42.59 17.98 -48.34
C MET A 52 43.18 19.13 -49.23
N VAL A 53 43.18 20.34 -48.70
CA VAL A 53 43.72 21.50 -49.42
C VAL A 53 45.24 21.41 -49.56
N ALA A 54 45.97 20.98 -48.52
CA ALA A 54 47.43 20.85 -48.54
C ALA A 54 47.92 19.80 -49.55
N ASN A 55 47.13 18.80 -49.84
CA ASN A 55 47.44 17.71 -50.78
C ASN A 55 46.78 17.94 -52.18
N SER A 56 46.18 19.09 -52.42
CA SER A 56 45.58 19.39 -53.73
C SER A 56 46.64 19.76 -54.74
N ASP A 57 46.68 19.09 -55.89
CA ASP A 57 47.59 19.36 -56.98
C ASP A 57 47.50 20.77 -57.49
N GLU A 58 46.30 21.36 -57.56
CA GLU A 58 46.08 22.76 -57.96
C GLU A 58 46.77 23.72 -57.03
N VAL A 59 46.74 23.47 -55.71
CA VAL A 59 47.37 24.34 -54.71
C VAL A 59 48.89 24.20 -54.76
N ILE A 60 49.37 22.96 -54.84
CA ILE A 60 50.83 22.65 -54.91
C ILE A 60 51.44 23.28 -56.17
N GLU A 61 50.83 23.03 -57.33
CA GLU A 61 51.38 23.52 -58.62
C GLU A 61 51.34 25.08 -58.72
N ALA A 62 50.24 25.68 -58.20
CA ALA A 62 50.13 27.16 -58.17
C ALA A 62 51.18 27.75 -57.20
N LEU A 63 51.36 27.19 -56.00
CA LEU A 63 52.27 27.69 -55.00
C LEU A 63 53.74 27.57 -55.41
N LYS A 64 54.12 26.48 -56.11
CA LYS A 64 55.48 26.31 -56.75
C LYS A 64 55.86 27.44 -57.66
N LYS A 65 54.87 28.03 -58.36
CA LYS A 65 55.04 29.15 -59.30
C LYS A 65 54.74 30.54 -58.66
N GLU A 66 54.62 30.62 -57.36
CA GLU A 66 54.25 31.84 -56.63
C GLU A 66 52.87 32.38 -57.07
N ASP A 67 51.98 31.54 -57.63
CA ASP A 67 50.59 31.82 -58.10
C ASP A 67 50.48 33.10 -58.95
N PRO A 68 51.20 33.20 -60.07
CA PRO A 68 51.22 34.39 -60.90
C PRO A 68 49.82 34.67 -61.51
N ASP A 69 49.07 33.64 -61.77
CA ASP A 69 47.72 33.71 -62.33
C ASP A 69 46.62 33.90 -61.27
N LYS A 70 46.98 34.03 -60.00
CA LYS A 70 46.07 34.15 -58.85
C LYS A 70 44.96 33.11 -58.84
N LYS A 71 45.32 31.83 -59.02
CA LYS A 71 44.37 30.67 -59.11
C LYS A 71 43.97 30.15 -57.75
N ILE A 72 44.84 30.27 -56.74
CA ILE A 72 44.60 29.71 -55.37
C ILE A 72 43.36 30.34 -54.71
N GLY A 73 43.24 31.67 -54.76
CA GLY A 73 42.09 32.39 -54.16
C GLY A 73 40.74 31.91 -54.67
N PRO A 74 40.44 31.98 -55.99
CA PRO A 74 39.17 31.48 -56.54
C PRO A 74 38.90 29.99 -56.31
N TYR A 75 39.96 29.16 -56.30
CA TYR A 75 39.86 27.74 -55.98
C TYR A 75 39.38 27.54 -54.54
N ILE A 76 40.04 28.17 -53.59
CA ILE A 76 39.67 28.09 -52.16
C ILE A 76 38.24 28.69 -51.92
N ASP A 77 37.89 29.80 -52.52
CA ASP A 77 36.56 30.43 -52.38
C ASP A 77 35.43 29.50 -52.82
N ARG A 78 35.65 28.68 -53.87
CA ARG A 78 34.67 27.68 -54.31
C ARG A 78 34.44 26.60 -53.26
N TYR A 79 35.50 26.11 -52.63
CA TYR A 79 35.37 25.10 -51.55
C TYR A 79 34.77 25.71 -50.28
N LEU A 80 35.23 26.90 -49.90
CA LEU A 80 34.76 27.56 -48.68
C LEU A 80 33.23 27.77 -48.70
N LYS A 81 32.64 28.07 -49.88
CA LYS A 81 31.17 28.22 -50.02
C LYS A 81 30.39 26.92 -49.85
N SER A 82 31.02 25.77 -50.02
CA SER A 82 30.42 24.45 -49.89
C SER A 82 30.66 23.79 -48.53
N LEU A 83 31.48 24.40 -47.69
CA LEU A 83 31.87 23.84 -46.40
C LEU A 83 31.10 24.54 -45.27
N ASP A 84 30.33 23.77 -44.52
CA ASP A 84 29.70 24.25 -43.30
C ASP A 84 30.71 24.36 -42.15
N GLN A 85 30.50 25.41 -41.31
CA GLN A 85 31.29 25.60 -40.07
C GLN A 85 32.78 25.93 -40.27
N ILE A 86 33.23 26.28 -41.50
CA ILE A 86 34.59 26.75 -41.78
C ILE A 86 34.47 28.19 -42.25
N GLU A 87 35.09 29.10 -41.52
CA GLU A 87 35.03 30.54 -41.84
C GLU A 87 36.18 30.96 -42.77
N TYR A 88 37.28 30.28 -42.75
CA TYR A 88 38.39 30.59 -43.65
C TYR A 88 39.32 29.44 -43.96
N ILE A 89 39.90 29.51 -45.11
CA ILE A 89 41.02 28.66 -45.56
C ILE A 89 42.12 29.60 -46.07
N ILE A 90 43.27 29.57 -45.43
CA ILE A 90 44.42 30.40 -45.82
C ILE A 90 45.50 29.45 -46.33
N VAL A 91 46.03 29.72 -47.51
CA VAL A 91 47.21 29.14 -48.08
C VAL A 91 48.33 30.21 -48.04
N ALA A 92 49.47 29.87 -47.46
CA ALA A 92 50.60 30.77 -47.35
C ALA A 92 51.92 30.01 -47.71
N ASP A 93 52.91 30.77 -48.21
CA ASP A 93 54.23 30.26 -48.50
C ASP A 93 55.13 30.19 -47.23
N THR A 94 56.36 29.71 -47.38
CA THR A 94 57.38 29.64 -46.31
C THR A 94 57.83 30.99 -45.80
N LYS A 95 57.49 32.10 -46.49
CA LYS A 95 57.71 33.51 -46.08
C LYS A 95 56.47 34.11 -45.41
N GLU A 96 55.47 33.23 -45.12
CA GLU A 96 54.16 33.64 -44.50
C GLU A 96 53.30 34.53 -45.40
N LYS A 97 53.58 34.72 -46.70
CA LYS A 97 52.76 35.48 -47.65
C LYS A 97 51.52 34.70 -48.00
N ARG A 98 50.33 35.32 -47.80
CA ARG A 98 49.01 34.71 -48.02
C ARG A 98 48.63 34.72 -49.50
N TYR A 99 48.15 33.61 -50.02
CA TYR A 99 47.58 33.44 -51.38
C TYR A 99 46.09 33.26 -51.37
N SER A 100 45.48 32.97 -50.23
CA SER A 100 44.03 32.94 -50.03
C SER A 100 43.65 33.62 -48.72
N HIS A 101 42.51 34.30 -48.72
CA HIS A 101 41.89 34.88 -47.50
C HIS A 101 40.46 35.30 -47.82
N PRO A 102 39.44 35.12 -46.92
CA PRO A 102 38.05 35.56 -47.13
C PRO A 102 37.91 37.03 -47.47
N ASN A 103 38.80 37.88 -46.94
CA ASN A 103 38.92 39.28 -47.37
C ASN A 103 40.00 39.42 -48.43
N PRO A 104 39.66 39.63 -49.73
CA PRO A 104 40.62 39.69 -50.81
C PRO A 104 41.72 40.76 -50.65
N LYS A 105 41.42 41.83 -49.87
CA LYS A 105 42.41 42.90 -49.60
C LYS A 105 43.62 42.44 -48.79
N ARG A 106 43.49 41.30 -48.13
CA ARG A 106 44.57 40.73 -47.30
C ARG A 106 45.38 39.65 -48.00
N ILE A 107 45.11 39.37 -49.24
CA ILE A 107 45.93 38.49 -50.08
C ILE A 107 47.23 39.22 -50.39
N GLY A 108 48.35 38.54 -50.23
CA GLY A 108 49.69 39.11 -50.38
C GLY A 108 50.28 39.68 -49.07
N GLU A 109 49.47 39.91 -48.04
CA GLU A 109 49.98 40.31 -46.73
C GLU A 109 50.56 39.09 -45.97
N LYS A 110 51.42 39.37 -44.97
CA LYS A 110 51.97 38.37 -44.08
C LYS A 110 50.91 37.73 -43.20
N PHE A 111 51.01 36.43 -42.93
CA PHE A 111 50.12 35.73 -42.02
C PHE A 111 50.16 36.36 -40.62
N VAL A 112 49.05 36.38 -39.94
CA VAL A 112 48.91 37.00 -38.61
C VAL A 112 48.33 36.00 -37.63
N GLY A 113 49.04 35.83 -36.49
CA GLY A 113 48.58 34.91 -35.42
C GLY A 113 49.75 34.44 -34.54
N GLY A 114 50.93 34.33 -35.14
CA GLY A 114 52.12 33.87 -34.40
C GLY A 114 52.16 32.40 -34.04
N ASP A 115 51.12 31.69 -34.48
CA ASP A 115 50.96 30.24 -34.25
C ASP A 115 51.31 29.39 -35.48
N ASP A 116 51.89 29.99 -36.50
CA ASP A 116 52.40 29.34 -37.72
C ASP A 116 53.82 28.78 -37.59
N LEU A 117 54.55 29.13 -36.51
CA LEU A 117 55.92 28.80 -36.31
C LEU A 117 56.19 27.24 -36.23
N ARG A 118 55.27 26.48 -35.72
CA ARG A 118 55.44 25.02 -35.58
C ARG A 118 55.31 24.31 -36.93
N VAL A 119 54.38 24.72 -37.79
CA VAL A 119 54.26 24.16 -39.13
C VAL A 119 55.50 24.49 -39.97
N LEU A 120 55.98 25.71 -39.92
CA LEU A 120 57.10 26.16 -40.71
C LEU A 120 58.51 25.65 -40.23
N LYS A 121 58.67 25.43 -38.93
CA LYS A 121 59.92 24.96 -38.34
C LYS A 121 60.04 23.46 -38.26
N ASN A 122 58.94 22.79 -37.95
CA ASN A 122 58.94 21.34 -37.61
C ASN A 122 58.25 20.50 -38.69
N GLY A 123 57.51 21.13 -39.64
CA GLY A 123 56.68 20.41 -40.60
C GLY A 123 55.54 19.61 -39.94
N GLU A 124 55.06 20.05 -38.75
CA GLU A 124 54.06 19.34 -37.99
C GLU A 124 52.64 19.86 -38.33
N SER A 125 51.72 18.91 -38.51
CA SER A 125 50.28 19.23 -38.51
C SER A 125 49.76 19.32 -37.10
N TYR A 126 49.07 20.40 -36.76
CA TYR A 126 48.52 20.64 -35.41
C TYR A 126 47.31 21.54 -35.40
N ILE A 127 46.65 21.60 -34.25
CA ILE A 127 45.52 22.49 -33.99
C ILE A 127 45.96 23.50 -32.91
N SER A 128 45.58 24.75 -33.11
CA SER A 128 45.80 25.85 -32.16
C SER A 128 44.53 26.67 -31.98
N ILE A 129 44.49 27.45 -30.90
CA ILE A 129 43.50 28.47 -30.67
C ILE A 129 44.24 29.81 -30.55
N ALA A 130 44.06 30.69 -31.50
CA ALA A 130 44.70 32.00 -31.50
C ALA A 130 43.82 33.08 -32.10
N SER A 131 44.16 34.33 -31.77
CA SER A 131 43.48 35.50 -32.32
C SER A 131 44.14 35.92 -33.63
N GLY A 132 43.31 36.01 -34.65
CA GLY A 132 43.76 36.45 -35.98
C GLY A 132 42.95 37.64 -36.47
N THR A 133 43.04 37.86 -37.80
CA THR A 133 42.37 39.00 -38.48
C THR A 133 40.86 38.96 -38.46
N MET A 134 40.27 37.80 -38.14
CA MET A 134 38.82 37.57 -38.07
C MET A 134 38.30 37.32 -36.65
N GLY A 135 39.16 37.35 -35.66
CA GLY A 135 38.86 37.06 -34.28
C GLY A 135 39.58 35.79 -33.76
N THR A 136 39.20 35.33 -32.59
CA THR A 136 39.73 34.12 -32.01
C THR A 136 39.12 32.88 -32.70
N ALA A 137 39.98 32.01 -33.21
CA ALA A 137 39.58 30.86 -34.00
C ALA A 137 40.32 29.61 -33.57
N LEU A 138 39.64 28.46 -33.65
CA LEU A 138 40.24 27.14 -33.67
C LEU A 138 40.80 26.93 -35.06
N ARG A 139 42.13 26.64 -35.16
CA ARG A 139 42.89 26.61 -36.42
C ARG A 139 43.58 25.28 -36.54
N ALA A 140 43.49 24.65 -37.73
CA ALA A 140 44.35 23.53 -38.12
C ALA A 140 45.46 24.07 -39.03
N PHE A 141 46.65 23.64 -38.79
CA PHE A 141 47.84 23.91 -39.65
C PHE A 141 48.30 22.61 -40.26
N VAL A 142 48.55 22.63 -41.59
CA VAL A 142 49.12 21.48 -42.33
C VAL A 142 50.17 22.01 -43.31
N PRO A 143 51.39 21.43 -43.29
CA PRO A 143 52.42 21.83 -44.24
C PRO A 143 52.10 21.36 -45.67
N ILE A 144 52.51 22.15 -46.65
CA ILE A 144 52.41 21.81 -48.08
C ILE A 144 53.79 21.40 -48.58
N TYR A 145 53.86 20.24 -49.18
CA TYR A 145 55.09 19.70 -49.72
C TYR A 145 55.08 19.63 -51.24
N ASP A 146 56.22 19.85 -51.87
CA ASP A 146 56.42 19.60 -53.31
C ASP A 146 56.69 18.09 -53.56
N ASP A 147 56.79 17.73 -54.85
CA ASP A 147 57.09 16.36 -55.26
C ASP A 147 58.45 15.87 -54.73
N ALA A 148 59.38 16.76 -54.39
CA ALA A 148 60.70 16.47 -53.81
C ALA A 148 60.64 16.43 -52.26
N LYS A 149 59.39 16.45 -51.64
CA LYS A 149 59.17 16.50 -50.20
C LYS A 149 59.78 17.74 -49.51
N ARG A 150 59.96 18.83 -50.20
CA ARG A 150 60.36 20.08 -49.59
C ARG A 150 59.12 20.87 -49.19
N GLU A 151 59.14 21.42 -48.02
CA GLU A 151 58.07 22.30 -47.57
C GLU A 151 58.04 23.61 -48.38
N ILE A 152 56.95 23.91 -49.05
CA ILE A 152 56.77 25.08 -49.89
C ILE A 152 55.81 26.08 -49.29
N GLY A 153 55.12 25.71 -48.22
CA GLY A 153 54.14 26.58 -47.53
C GLY A 153 53.29 25.76 -46.57
N PHE A 154 52.17 26.38 -46.17
CA PHE A 154 51.21 25.75 -45.27
C PHE A 154 49.75 26.16 -45.58
N VAL A 155 48.84 25.31 -45.14
CA VAL A 155 47.41 25.60 -45.09
C VAL A 155 46.99 25.88 -43.65
N SER A 156 46.26 26.94 -43.43
CA SER A 156 45.55 27.19 -42.17
C SER A 156 44.04 27.22 -42.41
N VAL A 157 43.32 26.31 -41.81
CA VAL A 157 41.83 26.25 -41.83
C VAL A 157 41.31 26.60 -40.46
N GLY A 158 40.34 27.49 -40.41
CA GLY A 158 39.83 27.98 -39.12
C GLY A 158 38.33 28.11 -39.03
N THR A 159 37.88 27.82 -37.81
CA THR A 159 36.50 28.05 -37.33
C THR A 159 36.54 29.02 -36.17
N LEU A 160 35.70 30.06 -36.19
CA LEU A 160 35.63 31.00 -35.06
C LEU A 160 35.11 30.31 -33.79
N THR A 161 35.75 30.59 -32.66
CA THR A 161 35.29 30.06 -31.37
C THR A 161 33.88 30.47 -31.07
N LYS A 162 33.46 31.67 -31.50
CA LYS A 162 32.08 32.18 -31.37
C LYS A 162 31.07 31.27 -32.08
N SER A 163 31.38 30.75 -33.27
CA SER A 163 30.46 29.84 -34.01
C SER A 163 30.32 28.51 -33.30
N ILE A 164 31.42 28.00 -32.71
CA ILE A 164 31.40 26.80 -31.90
C ILE A 164 30.53 27.01 -30.63
N ASP A 165 30.70 28.15 -29.95
CA ASP A 165 29.92 28.48 -28.74
C ASP A 165 28.45 28.67 -29.04
N GLU A 166 28.10 29.27 -30.19
CA GLU A 166 26.73 29.38 -30.64
C GLU A 166 26.09 28.00 -30.92
N ALA A 167 26.84 27.09 -31.55
CA ALA A 167 26.39 25.74 -31.77
C ALA A 167 26.18 24.97 -30.42
N LYS A 168 27.15 25.09 -29.48
CA LYS A 168 27.03 24.53 -28.13
C LYS A 168 25.79 25.09 -27.41
N ARG A 169 25.58 26.40 -27.43
CA ARG A 169 24.44 27.06 -26.80
C ARG A 169 23.11 26.61 -27.39
N THR A 170 23.03 26.49 -28.69
CA THR A 170 21.84 26.00 -29.38
C THR A 170 21.50 24.57 -28.99
N ALA A 171 22.51 23.68 -28.96
CA ALA A 171 22.34 22.30 -28.50
C ALA A 171 21.85 22.21 -27.05
N ILE A 172 22.41 23.04 -26.15
CA ILE A 172 21.98 23.10 -24.74
C ILE A 172 20.52 23.54 -24.63
N LEU A 173 20.09 24.52 -25.39
CA LEU A 173 18.70 25.00 -25.38
C LEU A 173 17.72 23.91 -25.83
N TYR A 174 18.07 23.12 -26.86
CA TYR A 174 17.27 21.96 -27.28
C TYR A 174 17.19 20.88 -26.17
N ILE A 175 18.33 20.56 -25.55
CA ILE A 175 18.36 19.59 -24.43
C ILE A 175 17.47 20.06 -23.28
N LEU A 176 17.56 21.32 -22.88
CA LEU A 176 16.71 21.88 -21.83
C LEU A 176 15.22 21.92 -22.20
N GLY A 177 14.91 22.19 -23.46
CA GLY A 177 13.51 22.16 -23.96
C GLY A 177 12.91 20.76 -23.86
N ILE A 178 13.66 19.73 -24.31
CA ILE A 178 13.23 18.33 -24.22
C ILE A 178 13.07 17.91 -22.74
N ALA A 179 14.01 18.30 -21.89
CA ALA A 179 13.97 18.02 -20.46
C ALA A 179 12.78 18.67 -19.76
N GLY A 180 12.47 19.92 -20.11
CA GLY A 180 11.27 20.62 -19.62
C GLY A 180 9.98 19.91 -20.02
N GLY A 181 9.90 19.44 -21.27
CA GLY A 181 8.79 18.59 -21.75
C GLY A 181 8.67 17.29 -20.95
N GLY A 182 9.79 16.62 -20.69
CA GLY A 182 9.83 15.40 -19.87
C GLY A 182 9.34 15.63 -18.43
N LEU A 183 9.74 16.74 -17.81
CA LEU A 183 9.26 17.11 -16.47
C LEU A 183 7.76 17.38 -16.44
N LEU A 184 7.22 18.06 -17.46
CA LEU A 184 5.77 18.30 -17.57
C LEU A 184 5.00 16.99 -17.71
N ILE A 185 5.43 16.09 -18.60
CA ILE A 185 4.81 14.78 -18.78
C ILE A 185 4.88 13.95 -17.48
N GLY A 186 6.06 13.93 -16.83
CA GLY A 186 6.25 13.27 -15.55
C GLY A 186 5.36 13.82 -14.43
N GLY A 187 5.20 15.14 -14.38
CA GLY A 187 4.31 15.83 -13.43
C GLY A 187 2.83 15.49 -13.65
N ILE A 188 2.38 15.49 -14.91
CA ILE A 188 1.01 15.08 -15.28
C ILE A 188 0.79 13.61 -14.92
N GLY A 189 1.74 12.73 -15.26
CA GLY A 189 1.66 11.30 -14.89
C GLY A 189 1.60 11.08 -13.39
N ALA A 190 2.41 11.79 -12.61
CA ALA A 190 2.39 11.74 -11.15
C ALA A 190 1.04 12.20 -10.58
N PHE A 191 0.46 13.26 -11.14
CA PHE A 191 -0.87 13.74 -10.73
C PHE A 191 -1.98 12.75 -11.04
N ILE A 192 -2.00 12.18 -12.25
CA ILE A 192 -3.00 11.17 -12.65
C ILE A 192 -2.91 9.93 -11.76
N LEU A 193 -1.70 9.39 -11.56
CA LEU A 193 -1.48 8.20 -10.74
C LEU A 193 -1.90 8.45 -9.29
N SER A 194 -1.47 9.56 -8.71
CA SER A 194 -1.81 9.93 -7.34
C SER A 194 -3.32 10.14 -7.15
N SER A 195 -4.00 10.74 -8.13
CA SER A 195 -5.46 10.93 -8.13
C SER A 195 -6.21 9.60 -8.23
N ASN A 196 -5.73 8.68 -9.07
CA ASN A 196 -6.34 7.35 -9.20
C ASN A 196 -6.19 6.54 -7.91
N ILE A 197 -5.02 6.54 -7.27
CA ILE A 197 -4.80 5.89 -5.97
C ILE A 197 -5.77 6.47 -4.92
N LYS A 198 -5.90 7.80 -4.86
CA LYS A 198 -6.84 8.45 -3.95
C LYS A 198 -8.29 7.99 -4.19
N LYS A 199 -8.72 7.86 -5.45
CA LYS A 199 -10.07 7.36 -5.80
C LYS A 199 -10.25 5.90 -5.38
N THR A 200 -9.27 5.04 -5.65
CA THR A 200 -9.31 3.63 -5.28
C THR A 200 -9.41 3.44 -3.76
N LEU A 201 -8.73 4.27 -2.99
CA LEU A 201 -8.80 4.27 -1.52
C LEU A 201 -10.01 5.08 -0.98
N MET A 202 -10.98 5.45 -1.83
CA MET A 202 -12.15 6.26 -1.44
C MET A 202 -11.79 7.58 -0.72
N GLY A 203 -10.58 8.09 -0.96
CA GLY A 203 -10.05 9.30 -0.30
C GLY A 203 -9.50 9.08 1.09
N LEU A 204 -9.54 7.87 1.61
CA LEU A 204 -9.05 7.51 2.94
C LEU A 204 -7.51 7.33 2.93
N GLU A 205 -6.90 7.64 4.06
CA GLU A 205 -5.49 7.28 4.31
C GLU A 205 -5.40 5.83 4.81
N PRO A 206 -4.28 5.11 4.55
CA PRO A 206 -4.10 3.74 5.04
C PRO A 206 -4.30 3.61 6.56
N ASP A 207 -3.85 4.59 7.34
CA ASP A 207 -4.05 4.65 8.81
C ASP A 207 -5.54 4.71 9.16
N GLU A 208 -6.35 5.45 8.39
CA GLU A 208 -7.80 5.56 8.59
C GLU A 208 -8.52 4.25 8.25
N ILE A 209 -8.08 3.57 7.18
CA ILE A 209 -8.61 2.25 6.81
C ILE A 209 -8.31 1.23 7.92
N THR A 210 -7.06 1.21 8.41
CA THR A 210 -6.67 0.32 9.52
C THR A 210 -7.46 0.62 10.78
N LYS A 211 -7.64 1.91 11.11
CA LYS A 211 -8.44 2.33 12.26
C LYS A 211 -9.90 1.88 12.13
N MET A 212 -10.50 2.12 10.97
CA MET A 212 -11.89 1.73 10.70
C MET A 212 -12.08 0.21 10.73
N TYR A 213 -11.11 -0.55 10.23
CA TYR A 213 -11.09 -2.01 10.34
C TYR A 213 -11.05 -2.46 11.80
N ASN A 214 -10.12 -1.92 12.59
CA ASN A 214 -9.98 -2.26 14.01
C ASN A 214 -11.22 -1.84 14.83
N GLU A 215 -11.80 -0.67 14.54
CA GLU A 215 -13.05 -0.23 15.18
C GLU A 215 -14.21 -1.19 14.85
N LYS A 216 -14.35 -1.62 13.59
CA LYS A 216 -15.37 -2.61 13.21
C LYS A 216 -15.16 -3.93 13.91
N MET A 217 -13.93 -4.44 13.94
CA MET A 217 -13.63 -5.69 14.65
C MET A 217 -13.87 -5.56 16.16
N GLY A 218 -13.46 -4.45 16.76
CA GLY A 218 -13.73 -4.20 18.18
C GLY A 218 -15.24 -4.11 18.52
N ILE A 219 -16.07 -3.57 17.63
CA ILE A 219 -17.53 -3.57 17.79
C ILE A 219 -18.06 -5.01 17.73
N ILE A 220 -17.58 -5.82 16.78
CA ILE A 220 -17.99 -7.21 16.60
C ILE A 220 -17.59 -8.06 17.80
N ASP A 221 -16.38 -7.89 18.34
CA ASP A 221 -15.91 -8.61 19.52
C ASP A 221 -16.61 -8.15 20.82
N ALA A 222 -17.07 -6.90 20.88
CA ALA A 222 -17.86 -6.41 22.01
C ALA A 222 -19.29 -6.95 22.07
N ILE A 223 -19.77 -7.59 21.00
CA ILE A 223 -21.10 -8.22 20.99
C ILE A 223 -21.02 -9.51 21.84
N HIS A 224 -21.88 -9.58 22.88
CA HIS A 224 -21.96 -10.73 23.76
C HIS A 224 -22.67 -11.96 23.13
N GLU A 225 -23.17 -11.83 21.93
CA GLU A 225 -23.68 -12.94 21.13
C GLU A 225 -22.58 -13.53 20.27
N GLY A 226 -22.55 -14.84 20.15
CA GLY A 226 -21.66 -15.50 19.19
C GLY A 226 -22.05 -15.11 17.77
N LEU A 227 -21.05 -14.75 16.96
CA LEU A 227 -21.22 -14.35 15.58
C LEU A 227 -20.23 -15.10 14.70
N ILE A 228 -20.77 -15.81 13.69
CA ILE A 228 -19.99 -16.48 12.65
C ILE A 228 -20.55 -16.06 11.30
N ALA A 229 -19.66 -15.70 10.37
CA ALA A 229 -20.00 -15.48 8.98
C ALA A 229 -19.21 -16.43 8.07
N VAL A 230 -19.85 -16.79 6.96
CA VAL A 230 -19.25 -17.65 5.92
C VAL A 230 -19.45 -17.02 4.54
N ASP A 231 -18.55 -17.37 3.62
CA ASP A 231 -18.69 -17.00 2.22
C ASP A 231 -19.73 -17.88 1.48
N SER A 232 -19.90 -17.65 0.18
CA SER A 232 -20.81 -18.42 -0.68
C SER A 232 -20.47 -19.92 -0.82
N HIS A 233 -19.26 -20.32 -0.40
CA HIS A 233 -18.80 -21.70 -0.43
C HIS A 233 -18.86 -22.37 0.96
N GLY A 234 -19.37 -21.67 1.97
CA GLY A 234 -19.44 -22.16 3.35
C GLY A 234 -18.13 -22.06 4.11
N LYS A 235 -17.14 -21.30 3.62
CA LYS A 235 -15.88 -21.08 4.35
C LYS A 235 -16.03 -19.95 5.34
N VAL A 236 -15.52 -20.13 6.55
CA VAL A 236 -15.56 -19.13 7.62
C VAL A 236 -14.78 -17.88 7.21
N THR A 237 -15.44 -16.73 7.25
CA THR A 237 -14.85 -15.42 6.97
C THR A 237 -14.71 -14.56 8.20
N LEU A 238 -15.51 -14.83 9.26
CA LEU A 238 -15.49 -14.09 10.50
C LEU A 238 -15.98 -14.97 11.65
N ILE A 239 -15.35 -14.86 12.79
CA ILE A 239 -15.77 -15.40 14.09
C ILE A 239 -15.40 -14.39 15.17
N ASN A 240 -16.34 -14.04 16.06
CA ASN A 240 -16.07 -13.18 17.20
C ASN A 240 -15.67 -13.97 18.46
N ASP A 241 -15.19 -13.25 19.48
CA ASP A 241 -14.74 -13.87 20.72
C ASP A 241 -15.86 -14.63 21.46
N SER A 242 -17.09 -14.11 21.40
CA SER A 242 -18.25 -14.79 22.00
C SER A 242 -18.56 -16.11 21.30
N ALA A 243 -18.47 -16.16 19.96
CA ALA A 243 -18.64 -17.40 19.20
C ALA A 243 -17.55 -18.40 19.50
N TRP A 244 -16.28 -17.95 19.55
CA TRP A 244 -15.14 -18.78 19.90
C TRP A 244 -15.30 -19.48 21.26
N ASN A 245 -15.80 -18.76 22.25
CA ASN A 245 -16.01 -19.28 23.60
C ASN A 245 -17.22 -20.24 23.72
N ILE A 246 -18.24 -20.09 22.86
CA ILE A 246 -19.45 -20.93 22.90
C ILE A 246 -19.28 -22.23 22.11
N ILE A 247 -18.55 -22.16 20.97
CA ILE A 247 -18.29 -23.31 20.10
C ILE A 247 -17.07 -24.08 20.65
N ASP A 248 -17.21 -25.40 20.79
CA ASP A 248 -16.11 -26.27 21.20
C ASP A 248 -15.13 -26.43 20.02
N THR A 249 -14.15 -25.55 19.95
CA THR A 249 -13.14 -25.49 18.90
C THR A 249 -11.86 -26.26 19.29
N LYS A 250 -11.97 -27.34 20.01
CA LYS A 250 -10.81 -28.15 20.55
C LYS A 250 -9.76 -28.55 19.54
N ASN A 251 -10.08 -28.46 18.24
CA ASN A 251 -9.16 -28.82 17.17
C ASN A 251 -8.33 -27.62 16.64
N TYR A 252 -8.53 -26.43 17.21
CA TYR A 252 -7.88 -25.19 16.75
C TYR A 252 -7.33 -24.42 17.95
N ASP A 253 -6.13 -23.87 17.83
CA ASP A 253 -5.47 -23.15 18.91
C ASP A 253 -5.93 -21.68 18.99
N THR A 254 -6.24 -21.07 17.85
CA THR A 254 -6.66 -19.67 17.75
C THR A 254 -7.90 -19.52 16.85
N LYS A 255 -8.64 -18.38 17.02
CA LYS A 255 -9.78 -18.07 16.17
C LYS A 255 -9.38 -17.81 14.71
N GLU A 256 -8.14 -17.38 14.49
CA GLU A 256 -7.55 -17.14 13.18
C GLU A 256 -7.38 -18.45 12.38
N ASP A 257 -7.12 -19.56 13.04
CA ASP A 257 -6.95 -20.88 12.41
C ASP A 257 -8.23 -21.41 11.78
N VAL A 258 -9.37 -20.88 12.22
CA VAL A 258 -10.70 -21.26 11.75
C VAL A 258 -11.06 -20.49 10.46
N ILE A 259 -10.48 -19.31 10.23
CA ILE A 259 -10.76 -18.51 9.05
C ILE A 259 -10.32 -19.27 7.78
N GLY A 260 -11.23 -19.33 6.80
CA GLY A 260 -11.02 -20.06 5.54
C GLY A 260 -11.30 -21.57 5.59
N LYS A 261 -11.59 -22.13 6.78
CA LYS A 261 -12.03 -23.52 6.93
C LYS A 261 -13.48 -23.70 6.57
N ASP A 262 -13.88 -24.91 6.23
CA ASP A 262 -15.30 -25.23 6.01
C ASP A 262 -16.05 -25.13 7.34
N ILE A 263 -17.21 -24.49 7.33
CA ILE A 263 -18.02 -24.28 8.54
C ILE A 263 -18.46 -25.60 9.18
N GLU A 264 -18.67 -26.65 8.40
CA GLU A 264 -19.08 -27.97 8.93
C GLU A 264 -17.96 -28.69 9.67
N GLU A 265 -16.69 -28.36 9.36
CA GLU A 265 -15.55 -28.85 10.13
C GLU A 265 -15.41 -28.13 11.48
N VAL A 266 -15.77 -26.84 11.50
CA VAL A 266 -15.66 -25.98 12.69
C VAL A 266 -16.88 -26.11 13.59
N PHE A 267 -18.05 -26.20 13.01
CA PHE A 267 -19.34 -26.21 13.69
C PHE A 267 -20.27 -27.25 13.04
N ILE A 268 -20.10 -28.48 13.43
CA ILE A 268 -20.72 -29.68 12.83
C ILE A 268 -22.24 -29.62 12.72
N THR A 269 -22.90 -28.92 13.64
CA THR A 269 -24.36 -28.85 13.68
C THR A 269 -24.93 -27.57 13.06
N THR A 270 -24.15 -26.91 12.19
CA THR A 270 -24.59 -25.67 11.53
C THR A 270 -25.48 -25.94 10.32
N ASN A 271 -26.51 -25.12 10.12
CA ASN A 271 -27.32 -25.12 8.89
C ASN A 271 -26.99 -23.93 7.99
N LEU A 272 -25.82 -23.30 8.14
CA LEU A 272 -25.44 -22.11 7.35
C LEU A 272 -25.38 -22.40 5.86
N LYS A 273 -24.92 -23.59 5.44
CA LYS A 273 -24.92 -23.97 4.03
C LYS A 273 -26.33 -24.04 3.45
N THR A 274 -27.28 -24.60 4.20
CA THR A 274 -28.70 -24.61 3.78
C THR A 274 -29.24 -23.21 3.56
N VAL A 275 -28.90 -22.24 4.43
CA VAL A 275 -29.31 -20.85 4.28
C VAL A 275 -28.64 -20.19 3.06
N ILE A 276 -27.41 -20.54 2.70
CA ILE A 276 -26.74 -20.10 1.47
C ILE A 276 -27.49 -20.64 0.24
N ASP A 277 -27.84 -21.93 0.25
CA ASP A 277 -28.44 -22.63 -0.88
C ASP A 277 -29.89 -22.19 -1.14
N THR A 278 -30.67 -22.05 -0.06
CA THR A 278 -32.11 -21.69 -0.14
C THR A 278 -32.34 -20.19 -0.20
N GLY A 279 -31.44 -19.40 0.39
CA GLY A 279 -31.62 -17.96 0.56
C GLY A 279 -32.68 -17.56 1.58
N GLU A 280 -33.22 -18.52 2.32
CA GLU A 280 -34.25 -18.31 3.35
C GLU A 280 -33.59 -18.14 4.73
N PRO A 281 -33.94 -17.09 5.49
CA PRO A 281 -33.42 -16.91 6.83
C PRO A 281 -34.09 -17.86 7.83
N GLU A 282 -33.35 -18.30 8.83
CA GLU A 282 -33.85 -19.04 9.99
C GLU A 282 -33.75 -18.17 11.24
N PHE A 283 -34.85 -18.10 12.03
CA PHE A 283 -34.88 -17.35 13.27
C PHE A 283 -35.28 -18.22 14.45
N ASP A 284 -34.75 -17.88 15.64
CA ASP A 284 -35.08 -18.45 16.94
C ASP A 284 -35.02 -19.98 16.98
N ARG A 285 -34.04 -20.57 16.30
CA ARG A 285 -33.80 -22.03 16.32
C ARG A 285 -33.02 -22.42 17.56
N GLU A 286 -33.66 -23.21 18.44
CA GLU A 286 -32.93 -23.79 19.55
C GLU A 286 -32.03 -24.93 19.09
N GLN A 287 -30.78 -24.90 19.52
CA GLN A 287 -29.76 -25.89 19.21
C GLN A 287 -28.94 -26.19 20.44
N LYS A 288 -28.58 -27.47 20.64
CA LYS A 288 -27.71 -27.88 21.74
C LYS A 288 -26.30 -28.09 21.22
N ILE A 289 -25.34 -27.35 21.78
CA ILE A 289 -23.93 -27.54 21.59
C ILE A 289 -23.34 -28.05 22.91
N ASN A 290 -22.80 -29.29 22.91
CA ASN A 290 -22.32 -29.92 24.13
C ASN A 290 -23.37 -29.85 25.26
N ASN A 291 -23.10 -29.08 26.31
CA ASN A 291 -24.00 -28.92 27.46
C ASN A 291 -24.76 -27.55 27.45
N THR A 292 -24.55 -26.73 26.43
CA THR A 292 -25.11 -25.37 26.31
C THR A 292 -26.28 -25.38 25.32
N VAL A 293 -27.40 -24.78 25.71
CA VAL A 293 -28.53 -24.53 24.81
C VAL A 293 -28.40 -23.14 24.23
N ILE A 294 -28.21 -23.07 22.92
CA ILE A 294 -28.12 -21.80 22.21
C ILE A 294 -29.38 -21.52 21.41
N LEU A 295 -29.70 -20.24 21.27
CA LEU A 295 -30.71 -19.72 20.35
C LEU A 295 -29.99 -19.14 19.14
N THR A 296 -30.29 -19.62 17.95
CA THR A 296 -29.54 -19.29 16.73
C THR A 296 -30.46 -18.61 15.72
N ASN A 297 -29.96 -17.52 15.15
CA ASN A 297 -30.51 -16.89 13.94
C ASN A 297 -29.50 -17.03 12.81
N ARG A 298 -29.95 -17.37 11.60
CA ARG A 298 -29.13 -17.51 10.41
C ARG A 298 -29.74 -16.70 9.28
N VAL A 299 -28.95 -15.82 8.68
CA VAL A 299 -29.41 -14.89 7.66
C VAL A 299 -28.46 -14.91 6.48
N PRO A 300 -28.95 -14.98 5.22
CA PRO A 300 -28.10 -14.87 4.05
C PRO A 300 -27.56 -13.45 3.92
N ILE A 301 -26.27 -13.32 3.55
CA ILE A 301 -25.65 -12.06 3.18
C ILE A 301 -25.82 -11.89 1.67
N LYS A 302 -26.49 -10.78 1.27
CA LYS A 302 -26.74 -10.49 -0.15
C LYS A 302 -25.94 -9.25 -0.58
N ASP A 303 -25.28 -9.36 -1.72
CA ASP A 303 -24.79 -8.22 -2.47
C ASP A 303 -25.67 -8.04 -3.70
N ARG A 304 -26.49 -6.95 -3.69
CA ARG A 304 -27.60 -6.73 -4.63
C ARG A 304 -28.60 -7.90 -4.56
N GLU A 305 -28.68 -8.76 -5.59
CA GLU A 305 -29.56 -9.94 -5.60
C GLU A 305 -28.83 -11.27 -5.42
N LYS A 306 -27.47 -11.24 -5.36
CA LYS A 306 -26.65 -12.44 -5.27
C LYS A 306 -26.30 -12.74 -3.81
N ILE A 307 -26.51 -13.99 -3.38
CA ILE A 307 -26.03 -14.46 -2.07
C ILE A 307 -24.53 -14.58 -2.13
N VAL A 308 -23.84 -13.84 -1.27
CA VAL A 308 -22.37 -13.83 -1.15
C VAL A 308 -21.90 -14.57 0.10
N GLY A 309 -22.81 -15.02 0.94
CA GLY A 309 -22.51 -15.77 2.16
C GLY A 309 -23.70 -15.84 3.08
N ALA A 310 -23.45 -16.24 4.32
CA ALA A 310 -24.46 -16.24 5.39
C ALA A 310 -23.80 -15.89 6.73
N ILE A 311 -24.61 -15.42 7.67
CA ILE A 311 -24.20 -15.10 9.01
C ILE A 311 -25.09 -15.84 10.00
N ALA A 312 -24.50 -16.41 11.04
CA ALA A 312 -25.20 -16.93 12.19
C ALA A 312 -24.88 -16.08 13.42
N THR A 313 -25.93 -15.72 14.16
CA THR A 313 -25.79 -15.21 15.52
C THR A 313 -26.40 -16.21 16.49
N PHE A 314 -25.79 -16.37 17.65
CA PHE A 314 -26.26 -17.29 18.67
C PHE A 314 -25.99 -16.79 20.07
N ARG A 315 -26.97 -17.02 20.93
CA ARG A 315 -26.95 -16.60 22.33
C ARG A 315 -27.07 -17.81 23.23
N ASP A 316 -26.27 -17.87 24.29
CA ASP A 316 -26.41 -18.87 25.35
C ASP A 316 -27.67 -18.57 26.17
N LYS A 317 -28.55 -19.55 26.22
CA LYS A 317 -29.78 -19.52 27.03
C LYS A 317 -29.65 -20.22 28.38
N THR A 318 -28.54 -20.82 28.66
CA THR A 318 -28.38 -21.68 29.84
C THR A 318 -28.63 -20.90 31.13
N GLU A 319 -28.16 -19.68 31.24
CA GLU A 319 -28.37 -18.86 32.44
C GLU A 319 -29.81 -18.39 32.59
N ILE A 320 -30.45 -17.95 31.50
CA ILE A 320 -31.85 -17.53 31.49
C ILE A 320 -32.76 -18.70 31.87
N ARG A 321 -32.47 -19.91 31.34
CA ARG A 321 -33.19 -21.12 31.67
C ARG A 321 -33.02 -21.50 33.15
N ARG A 322 -31.83 -21.42 33.69
CA ARG A 322 -31.56 -21.66 35.11
C ARG A 322 -32.33 -20.72 36.00
N MET A 323 -32.30 -19.40 35.70
CA MET A 323 -33.08 -18.40 36.42
C MET A 323 -34.61 -18.66 36.37
N ALA A 324 -35.14 -19.08 35.20
CA ALA A 324 -36.55 -19.45 35.06
C ALA A 324 -36.92 -20.70 35.88
N GLU A 325 -36.07 -21.68 35.95
CA GLU A 325 -36.22 -22.88 36.78
C GLU A 325 -36.18 -22.52 38.27
N GLU A 326 -35.23 -21.67 38.71
CA GLU A 326 -35.18 -21.16 40.09
C GLU A 326 -36.42 -20.36 40.46
N LEU A 327 -36.87 -19.44 39.60
CA LEU A 327 -38.13 -18.68 39.82
C LEU A 327 -39.33 -19.61 39.93
N THR A 328 -39.39 -20.67 39.12
CA THR A 328 -40.47 -21.62 39.19
C THR A 328 -40.42 -22.42 40.52
N GLY A 329 -39.23 -22.77 40.99
CA GLY A 329 -38.97 -23.39 42.28
C GLY A 329 -39.44 -22.48 43.45
N ILE A 330 -39.07 -21.21 43.43
CA ILE A 330 -39.48 -20.21 44.42
C ILE A 330 -41.03 -20.02 44.42
N LYS A 331 -41.64 -19.93 43.25
CA LYS A 331 -43.11 -19.85 43.15
C LYS A 331 -43.77 -21.07 43.78
N LYS A 332 -43.32 -22.29 43.48
CA LYS A 332 -43.86 -23.50 44.09
C LYS A 332 -43.70 -23.48 45.59
N MET A 333 -42.58 -23.04 46.12
CA MET A 333 -42.32 -22.94 47.55
C MET A 333 -43.25 -21.88 48.20
N ALA A 334 -43.45 -20.74 47.56
CA ALA A 334 -44.36 -19.70 48.04
C ALA A 334 -45.83 -20.20 48.07
N TRP A 335 -46.25 -21.01 47.09
CA TRP A 335 -47.57 -21.63 47.07
C TRP A 335 -47.75 -22.68 48.20
N SER A 336 -46.72 -23.50 48.43
CA SER A 336 -46.73 -24.49 49.54
C SER A 336 -46.83 -23.79 50.89
N LEU A 337 -46.05 -22.73 51.14
CA LEU A 337 -46.11 -21.92 52.35
C LEU A 337 -47.48 -21.24 52.55
N ARG A 338 -48.11 -20.74 51.50
CA ARG A 338 -49.46 -20.20 51.57
C ARG A 338 -50.48 -21.29 51.97
N ALA A 339 -50.42 -22.47 51.34
CA ALA A 339 -51.27 -23.57 51.65
C ALA A 339 -51.15 -24.00 53.11
N GLN A 340 -49.93 -24.15 53.61
CA GLN A 340 -49.66 -24.45 55.03
C GLN A 340 -50.17 -23.37 55.98
N ASN A 341 -50.01 -22.10 55.59
CA ASN A 341 -50.52 -20.99 56.43
C ASN A 341 -52.04 -20.99 56.47
N HIS A 342 -52.74 -21.26 55.36
CA HIS A 342 -54.18 -21.43 55.32
C HIS A 342 -54.68 -22.62 56.20
N GLU A 343 -53.98 -23.75 56.12
CA GLU A 343 -54.29 -24.92 56.96
C GLU A 343 -54.10 -24.59 58.44
N PHE A 344 -53.00 -23.90 58.77
CA PHE A 344 -52.73 -23.45 60.14
C PHE A 344 -53.84 -22.50 60.67
N MET A 345 -54.23 -21.48 59.85
CA MET A 345 -55.27 -20.59 60.19
C MET A 345 -56.62 -21.31 60.36
N ASN A 346 -56.92 -22.30 59.53
CA ASN A 346 -58.15 -23.11 59.67
C ASN A 346 -58.17 -23.88 61.00
N LYS A 347 -57.01 -24.49 61.39
CA LYS A 347 -56.82 -25.16 62.68
C LYS A 347 -57.01 -24.21 63.85
N LEU A 348 -56.51 -22.95 63.74
CA LEU A 348 -56.67 -21.93 64.75
C LEU A 348 -58.17 -21.49 64.85
N HIS A 349 -58.89 -21.33 63.74
CA HIS A 349 -60.29 -21.00 63.73
C HIS A 349 -61.16 -22.09 64.34
N THR A 350 -60.86 -23.39 64.09
CA THR A 350 -61.51 -24.50 64.71
C THR A 350 -61.32 -24.48 66.23
N ILE A 351 -60.10 -24.29 66.71
CA ILE A 351 -59.78 -24.16 68.15
C ILE A 351 -60.57 -22.95 68.76
N SER A 352 -60.51 -21.77 68.10
CA SER A 352 -61.22 -20.59 68.57
C SER A 352 -62.73 -20.78 68.62
N GLY A 353 -63.31 -21.48 67.62
CA GLY A 353 -64.73 -21.81 67.61
C GLY A 353 -65.15 -22.73 68.74
N LEU A 354 -64.34 -23.80 69.00
CA LEU A 354 -64.62 -24.68 70.13
C LEU A 354 -64.53 -23.97 71.48
N ILE A 355 -63.58 -23.07 71.67
CA ILE A 355 -63.44 -22.25 72.90
C ILE A 355 -64.67 -21.31 73.06
N GLN A 356 -65.12 -20.68 71.97
CA GLN A 356 -66.32 -19.79 72.00
C GLN A 356 -67.63 -20.53 72.29
N LEU A 357 -67.69 -21.81 71.97
CA LEU A 357 -68.81 -22.68 72.27
C LEU A 357 -68.73 -23.35 73.67
N GLU A 358 -67.71 -22.95 74.47
CA GLU A 358 -67.43 -23.48 75.82
C GLU A 358 -67.08 -25.02 75.81
N GLU A 359 -66.79 -25.59 74.63
CA GLU A 359 -66.34 -26.98 74.45
C GLU A 359 -64.85 -27.17 74.70
N TYR A 360 -64.39 -26.94 75.89
CA TYR A 360 -63.01 -26.90 76.29
C TYR A 360 -62.30 -28.28 76.15
N ASP A 361 -62.99 -29.36 76.48
CA ASP A 361 -62.44 -30.71 76.38
C ASP A 361 -62.21 -31.12 74.91
N GLU A 362 -63.09 -30.73 74.01
CA GLU A 362 -62.90 -30.98 72.57
C GLU A 362 -61.80 -30.11 71.99
N ALA A 363 -61.66 -28.85 72.41
CA ALA A 363 -60.50 -27.99 72.01
C ALA A 363 -59.18 -28.56 72.48
N LEU A 364 -59.07 -29.07 73.69
CA LEU A 364 -57.86 -29.71 74.21
C LEU A 364 -57.51 -31.01 73.45
N ASN A 365 -58.55 -31.81 73.18
CA ASN A 365 -58.35 -33.02 72.35
C ASN A 365 -57.87 -32.68 70.96
N PHE A 366 -58.42 -31.68 70.28
CA PHE A 366 -57.99 -31.27 68.95
C PHE A 366 -56.56 -30.71 68.92
N ILE A 367 -56.16 -29.92 69.93
CA ILE A 367 -54.80 -29.44 70.10
C ILE A 367 -53.81 -30.61 70.34
N SER A 368 -54.20 -31.58 71.16
CA SER A 368 -53.45 -32.78 71.50
C SER A 368 -53.27 -33.66 70.28
N GLU A 369 -54.25 -33.80 69.43
CA GLU A 369 -54.20 -34.56 68.17
C GLU A 369 -53.24 -33.93 67.20
N ILE A 370 -53.28 -32.61 66.98
CA ILE A 370 -52.34 -31.88 66.14
C ILE A 370 -50.91 -32.04 66.70
N ALA A 371 -50.73 -31.92 67.99
CA ALA A 371 -49.40 -32.05 68.65
C ALA A 371 -48.86 -33.50 68.60
N LYS A 372 -49.73 -34.51 68.72
CA LYS A 372 -49.34 -35.93 68.71
C LYS A 372 -48.78 -36.39 67.35
N VAL A 373 -49.50 -36.04 66.25
CA VAL A 373 -49.03 -36.39 64.88
C VAL A 373 -47.65 -35.86 64.60
N ARG A 374 -47.28 -34.73 65.16
CA ARG A 374 -45.96 -34.11 64.92
C ARG A 374 -44.86 -34.69 65.77
N ASN A 375 -45.17 -35.21 66.98
CA ASN A 375 -44.13 -35.68 67.89
C ASN A 375 -43.76 -37.16 67.74
N ASP A 376 -44.70 -38.05 67.36
CA ASP A 376 -44.45 -39.46 67.31
C ASP A 376 -43.36 -39.87 66.28
N ILE A 377 -43.40 -39.33 65.10
CA ILE A 377 -42.43 -39.72 64.06
C ILE A 377 -41.09 -38.99 64.21
N SER A 378 -41.09 -37.72 64.61
CA SER A 378 -39.87 -37.03 64.92
C SER A 378 -39.09 -37.75 66.02
N ASN A 379 -39.75 -38.21 67.03
CA ASN A 379 -39.18 -39.00 68.15
C ASN A 379 -38.68 -40.38 67.72
N ILE A 380 -39.42 -41.10 66.88
CA ILE A 380 -38.99 -42.39 66.37
C ILE A 380 -37.74 -42.29 65.48
N VAL A 381 -37.70 -41.28 64.58
CA VAL A 381 -36.61 -41.14 63.66
C VAL A 381 -35.38 -40.58 64.40
N THR A 382 -35.50 -39.60 65.26
CA THR A 382 -34.35 -39.06 66.01
C THR A 382 -33.83 -39.96 67.09
N LYS A 383 -34.64 -40.82 67.66
CA LYS A 383 -34.25 -41.77 68.67
C LYS A 383 -33.51 -43.01 68.11
N ASN A 384 -33.89 -43.40 66.91
CA ASN A 384 -33.39 -44.67 66.30
C ASN A 384 -32.30 -44.39 65.23
N ILE A 385 -32.20 -43.20 64.69
CA ILE A 385 -31.23 -42.84 63.63
C ILE A 385 -30.29 -41.77 64.18
N LYS A 386 -29.03 -42.18 64.39
CA LYS A 386 -27.97 -41.31 64.95
C LYS A 386 -27.37 -40.31 63.96
N GLU A 387 -27.56 -40.58 62.66
CA GLU A 387 -26.99 -39.75 61.61
C GLU A 387 -27.97 -38.62 61.22
N PRO A 388 -27.63 -37.32 61.48
CA PRO A 388 -28.59 -36.21 61.27
C PRO A 388 -29.07 -36.03 59.84
N SER A 389 -28.19 -36.34 58.86
CA SER A 389 -28.50 -36.22 57.44
C SER A 389 -29.54 -37.25 56.99
N ILE A 390 -29.47 -38.46 57.49
CA ILE A 390 -30.41 -39.52 57.18
C ILE A 390 -31.75 -39.26 57.86
N SER A 391 -31.74 -38.82 59.12
CA SER A 391 -32.95 -38.42 59.87
C SER A 391 -33.71 -37.29 59.11
N ALA A 392 -32.99 -36.29 58.61
CA ALA A 392 -33.61 -35.17 57.87
C ALA A 392 -34.25 -35.65 56.55
N ILE A 393 -33.60 -36.55 55.82
CA ILE A 393 -34.14 -37.12 54.57
C ILE A 393 -35.38 -37.95 54.81
N LEU A 394 -35.35 -38.79 55.85
CA LEU A 394 -36.50 -39.64 56.19
C LEU A 394 -37.70 -38.82 56.67
N LEU A 395 -37.50 -37.80 57.51
CA LEU A 395 -38.55 -36.86 57.92
C LEU A 395 -39.12 -36.11 56.73
N ALA A 396 -38.27 -35.67 55.80
CA ALA A 396 -38.72 -34.96 54.59
C ALA A 396 -39.53 -35.90 53.67
N LYS A 397 -39.13 -37.15 53.51
CA LYS A 397 -39.87 -38.16 52.73
C LYS A 397 -41.17 -38.58 53.39
N TYR A 398 -41.21 -38.72 54.72
CA TYR A 398 -42.43 -39.01 55.49
C TYR A 398 -43.42 -37.86 55.34
N ASN A 399 -43.01 -36.61 55.57
CA ASN A 399 -43.88 -35.47 55.41
C ASN A 399 -44.46 -35.36 53.98
N LYS A 400 -43.66 -35.69 52.98
CA LYS A 400 -44.08 -35.68 51.57
C LYS A 400 -45.07 -36.82 51.24
N ALA A 401 -44.92 -37.99 51.87
CA ALA A 401 -45.84 -39.11 51.73
C ALA A 401 -47.18 -38.80 52.40
N GLU A 402 -47.14 -38.15 53.56
CA GLU A 402 -48.35 -37.75 54.32
C GLU A 402 -49.11 -36.66 53.54
N GLU A 403 -48.41 -35.65 52.99
CA GLU A 403 -49.00 -34.62 52.07
C GLU A 403 -49.67 -35.28 50.85
N SER A 404 -49.13 -36.38 50.38
CA SER A 404 -49.65 -37.14 49.23
C SER A 404 -50.68 -38.20 49.62
N ARG A 405 -51.06 -38.31 50.90
CA ARG A 405 -51.92 -39.35 51.48
C ARG A 405 -51.44 -40.78 51.23
N ILE A 406 -50.14 -40.98 51.22
CA ILE A 406 -49.50 -42.26 51.01
C ILE A 406 -48.94 -42.74 52.38
N LYS A 407 -49.38 -43.91 52.81
CA LYS A 407 -48.87 -44.49 54.05
C LYS A 407 -47.51 -45.09 53.81
N LEU A 408 -46.47 -44.53 54.43
CA LEU A 408 -45.11 -45.14 54.46
C LEU A 408 -45.15 -46.25 55.50
N VAL A 409 -44.89 -47.50 55.10
CA VAL A 409 -44.76 -48.67 55.97
C VAL A 409 -43.31 -48.92 56.20
#